data_5050f54bf0d243b64607b6bf1af84a22
#
_entry.id   5050f54bf0d243b64607b6bf1af84a22
#
_cell.length_a   1.000
_cell.length_b   1.000
_cell.length_c   1.000
_cell.angle_alpha   90.00
_cell.angle_beta   90.00
_cell.angle_gamma   90.00
#
_symmetry.space_group_name_H-M   'P 1'
#
loop_
_entity.id
_entity.type
_entity.pdbx_description
1 polymer ?
#
loop_
_entity_poly.entity_id
_entity_poly.type
_entity_poly.pdbx_seq_one_letter_code
_entity_poly.pdbx_strand_id
1 'polypeptide(L)'
;MKLWKKILVAVGGLLGVAALGGGGLVWMRVSAYDSSMSQVYAFALPKIERSTDPLVLARGKHLVESLGGCAANDCHGADLSGGKTISMGPVATITAPNITLGGLGAAYSDGELARLIQHGVKKDGRSLTFMPVHEINWLPDNDVQAIVSHIRTLSDSAKANGPMTVGLIGKMLDQSDALILDVARRIDHNHREVAPPPEPTKKYGRFIGKGCTGCHGATLSGGPIPGAPADMPIPSNITPDATGLAGWTFADFEKLLDQGVRKNGKKLDPFMPLESLVTMNEIERKALWDYLTSVPAKEFGNR
;
A
#
# COMPACT_ATOMS: atom_id res chain seq x y z
N MET A 1 2.92 -38.86 48.22
CA MET A 1 2.02 -38.10 47.33
C MET A 1 1.62 -39.01 46.18
N LYS A 2 0.31 -39.24 45.95
CA LYS A 2 -0.17 -40.19 44.90
C LYS A 2 0.30 -39.70 43.54
N LEU A 3 0.64 -40.58 42.60
CA LEU A 3 1.22 -40.29 41.25
C LEU A 3 0.44 -39.19 40.49
N TRP A 4 -0.87 -39.23 40.55
CA TRP A 4 -1.74 -38.25 39.88
C TRP A 4 -1.54 -36.80 40.38
N LYS A 5 -1.23 -36.61 41.70
CA LYS A 5 -0.93 -35.29 42.24
C LYS A 5 0.41 -34.74 41.70
N LYS A 6 1.41 -35.60 41.49
CA LYS A 6 2.69 -35.22 40.88
C LYS A 6 2.46 -34.80 39.40
N ILE A 7 1.62 -35.55 38.68
CA ILE A 7 1.27 -35.23 37.29
C ILE A 7 0.54 -33.86 37.20
N LEU A 8 -0.45 -33.62 38.07
CA LEU A 8 -1.17 -32.34 38.09
C LEU A 8 -0.24 -31.16 38.39
N VAL A 9 0.69 -31.32 39.33
CA VAL A 9 1.66 -30.27 39.64
C VAL A 9 2.60 -30.00 38.45
N ALA A 10 3.10 -31.04 37.78
CA ALA A 10 3.95 -30.95 36.62
C ALA A 10 3.22 -30.26 35.43
N VAL A 11 1.96 -30.69 35.15
CA VAL A 11 1.14 -30.06 34.08
C VAL A 11 0.80 -28.61 34.42
N GLY A 12 0.43 -28.32 35.67
CA GLY A 12 0.19 -26.96 36.12
C GLY A 12 1.43 -26.07 36.01
N GLY A 13 2.61 -26.62 36.36
CA GLY A 13 3.89 -25.90 36.18
C GLY A 13 4.21 -25.61 34.72
N LEU A 14 4.02 -26.61 33.82
CA LEU A 14 4.23 -26.42 32.38
C LEU A 14 3.26 -25.39 31.79
N LEU A 15 1.99 -25.44 32.16
CA LEU A 15 1.00 -24.45 31.72
C LEU A 15 1.33 -23.04 32.25
N GLY A 16 1.82 -22.94 33.50
CA GLY A 16 2.28 -21.68 34.08
C GLY A 16 3.47 -21.10 33.32
N VAL A 17 4.47 -21.93 33.01
CA VAL A 17 5.64 -21.50 32.20
C VAL A 17 5.20 -21.10 30.79
N ALA A 18 4.32 -21.84 30.15
CA ALA A 18 3.80 -21.52 28.83
C ALA A 18 2.98 -20.20 28.84
N ALA A 19 2.18 -19.98 29.86
CA ALA A 19 1.40 -18.74 30.02
C ALA A 19 2.31 -17.52 30.27
N LEU A 20 3.32 -17.66 31.14
CA LEU A 20 4.30 -16.59 31.40
C LEU A 20 5.17 -16.31 30.17
N GLY A 21 5.64 -17.33 29.46
CA GLY A 21 6.42 -17.18 28.23
C GLY A 21 5.60 -16.56 27.11
N GLY A 22 4.36 -17.03 26.90
CA GLY A 22 3.43 -16.46 25.91
C GLY A 22 3.04 -15.02 26.23
N GLY A 23 2.70 -14.74 27.49
CA GLY A 23 2.39 -13.38 27.94
C GLY A 23 3.57 -12.43 27.81
N GLY A 24 4.77 -12.90 28.15
CA GLY A 24 6.01 -12.14 27.99
C GLY A 24 6.30 -11.80 26.51
N LEU A 25 6.12 -12.76 25.60
CA LEU A 25 6.28 -12.54 24.16
C LEU A 25 5.28 -11.51 23.62
N VAL A 26 4.01 -11.63 24.01
CA VAL A 26 2.96 -10.66 23.62
C VAL A 26 3.32 -9.27 24.12
N TRP A 27 3.66 -9.14 25.40
CA TRP A 27 4.06 -7.86 25.98
C TRP A 27 5.26 -7.24 25.26
N MET A 28 6.27 -8.04 24.97
CA MET A 28 7.49 -7.60 24.27
C MET A 28 7.16 -7.07 22.86
N ARG A 29 6.32 -7.79 22.09
CA ARG A 29 5.92 -7.39 20.75
C ARG A 29 5.08 -6.11 20.75
N VAL A 30 4.12 -6.02 21.68
CA VAL A 30 3.28 -4.82 21.84
C VAL A 30 4.12 -3.62 22.23
N SER A 31 5.01 -3.76 23.21
CA SER A 31 5.90 -2.69 23.65
C SER A 31 6.87 -2.25 22.54
N ALA A 32 7.37 -3.19 21.73
CA ALA A 32 8.21 -2.87 20.58
C ALA A 32 7.45 -2.06 19.53
N TYR A 33 6.19 -2.44 19.21
CA TYR A 33 5.33 -1.68 18.32
C TYR A 33 5.08 -0.26 18.85
N ASP A 34 4.66 -0.12 20.10
CA ASP A 34 4.34 1.18 20.70
C ASP A 34 5.60 2.07 20.78
N SER A 35 6.76 1.50 21.06
CA SER A 35 8.05 2.19 21.02
C SER A 35 8.39 2.67 19.62
N SER A 36 8.24 1.82 18.61
CA SER A 36 8.48 2.16 17.21
C SER A 36 7.56 3.28 16.72
N MET A 37 6.25 3.18 17.00
CA MET A 37 5.26 4.21 16.64
C MET A 37 5.46 5.53 17.39
N SER A 38 6.17 5.53 18.50
CA SER A 38 6.53 6.75 19.25
C SER A 38 7.84 7.38 18.76
N GLN A 39 8.60 6.68 17.91
CA GLN A 39 9.83 7.21 17.33
C GLN A 39 9.56 8.46 16.52
N VAL A 40 10.40 9.48 16.68
CA VAL A 40 10.35 10.72 15.90
C VAL A 40 11.45 10.68 14.85
N TYR A 41 11.07 10.78 13.59
CA TYR A 41 11.96 10.84 12.43
C TYR A 41 12.26 12.29 12.09
N ALA A 42 13.52 12.68 12.14
CA ALA A 42 13.99 14.05 11.87
C ALA A 42 14.45 14.21 10.42
N PHE A 43 13.52 14.08 9.46
CA PHE A 43 13.83 14.37 8.06
C PHE A 43 13.62 15.86 7.76
N ALA A 44 14.53 16.43 6.97
CA ALA A 44 14.30 17.76 6.41
C ALA A 44 13.03 17.76 5.55
N LEU A 45 12.26 18.83 5.65
CA LEU A 45 11.08 18.97 4.80
C LEU A 45 11.52 19.20 3.34
N PRO A 46 10.97 18.40 2.39
CA PRO A 46 11.18 18.67 0.98
C PRO A 46 10.71 20.08 0.61
N LYS A 47 11.51 20.76 -0.21
CA LYS A 47 11.10 22.06 -0.77
C LYS A 47 10.15 21.81 -1.92
N ILE A 48 8.88 22.06 -1.70
CA ILE A 48 7.83 21.93 -2.71
C ILE A 48 7.40 23.33 -3.15
N GLU A 49 7.64 23.63 -4.42
CA GLU A 49 7.11 24.83 -5.06
C GLU A 49 5.77 24.48 -5.71
N ARG A 50 4.68 24.97 -5.09
CA ARG A 50 3.33 24.71 -5.62
C ARG A 50 3.20 25.25 -7.03
N SER A 51 2.76 24.41 -7.96
CA SER A 51 2.52 24.80 -9.35
C SER A 51 1.04 25.12 -9.59
N THR A 52 0.81 26.14 -10.41
CA THR A 52 -0.52 26.45 -11.00
C THR A 52 -0.58 26.08 -12.48
N ASP A 53 0.49 25.50 -13.03
CA ASP A 53 0.53 25.05 -14.42
C ASP A 53 -0.50 23.95 -14.63
N PRO A 54 -1.44 24.11 -15.58
CA PRO A 54 -2.47 23.12 -15.88
C PRO A 54 -1.91 21.72 -16.19
N LEU A 55 -0.75 21.62 -16.83
CA LEU A 55 -0.11 20.33 -17.12
C LEU A 55 0.39 19.63 -15.86
N VAL A 56 0.99 20.38 -14.94
CA VAL A 56 1.42 19.83 -13.64
C VAL A 56 0.21 19.42 -12.80
N LEU A 57 -0.85 20.23 -12.77
CA LEU A 57 -2.07 19.90 -12.05
C LEU A 57 -2.76 18.66 -12.64
N ALA A 58 -2.83 18.55 -13.97
CA ALA A 58 -3.36 17.37 -14.66
C ALA A 58 -2.54 16.11 -14.37
N ARG A 59 -1.20 16.24 -14.32
CA ARG A 59 -0.31 15.15 -13.92
C ARG A 59 -0.57 14.73 -12.47
N GLY A 60 -0.70 15.67 -11.55
CA GLY A 60 -1.00 15.42 -10.15
C GLY A 60 -2.34 14.70 -9.96
N LYS A 61 -3.38 15.17 -10.65
CA LYS A 61 -4.70 14.51 -10.68
C LYS A 61 -4.59 13.07 -11.17
N HIS A 62 -3.94 12.87 -12.31
CA HIS A 62 -3.76 11.55 -12.90
C HIS A 62 -3.00 10.59 -11.95
N LEU A 63 -1.94 11.05 -11.29
CA LEU A 63 -1.20 10.23 -10.32
C LEU A 63 -2.07 9.83 -9.11
N VAL A 64 -2.89 10.74 -8.62
CA VAL A 64 -3.80 10.50 -7.50
C VAL A 64 -4.88 9.47 -7.87
N GLU A 65 -5.43 9.56 -9.07
CA GLU A 65 -6.53 8.70 -9.56
C GLU A 65 -6.04 7.34 -10.07
N SER A 66 -4.82 7.28 -10.61
CA SER A 66 -4.25 6.09 -11.26
C SER A 66 -3.09 5.48 -10.46
N LEU A 67 -1.86 5.84 -10.82
CA LEU A 67 -0.64 5.17 -10.34
C LEU A 67 -0.44 5.24 -8.82
N GLY A 68 -0.90 6.31 -8.18
CA GLY A 68 -0.85 6.46 -6.72
C GLY A 68 -2.00 5.81 -5.99
N GLY A 69 -3.12 5.51 -6.67
CA GLY A 69 -4.30 4.87 -6.10
C GLY A 69 -4.95 5.63 -4.94
N CYS A 70 -4.62 6.91 -4.75
CA CYS A 70 -5.10 7.69 -3.60
C CYS A 70 -6.61 7.86 -3.59
N ALA A 71 -7.21 8.00 -4.78
CA ALA A 71 -8.65 8.23 -4.98
C ALA A 71 -9.49 6.95 -4.92
N ALA A 72 -8.88 5.78 -4.73
CA ALA A 72 -9.62 4.54 -4.56
C ALA A 72 -10.58 4.61 -3.37
N ASN A 73 -11.74 3.95 -3.48
CA ASN A 73 -12.79 4.00 -2.46
C ASN A 73 -12.34 3.52 -1.07
N ASP A 74 -11.45 2.54 -1.04
CA ASP A 74 -10.88 1.99 0.21
C ASP A 74 -9.69 2.82 0.72
N CYS A 75 -9.19 3.79 -0.10
CA CYS A 75 -8.20 4.79 0.28
C CYS A 75 -8.89 6.10 0.67
N HIS A 76 -8.60 7.22 -0.01
CA HIS A 76 -9.16 8.52 0.37
C HIS A 76 -10.50 8.86 -0.30
N GLY A 77 -11.05 7.96 -1.13
CA GLY A 77 -12.28 8.18 -1.89
C GLY A 77 -12.07 9.05 -3.14
N ALA A 78 -13.00 8.99 -4.09
CA ALA A 78 -12.87 9.65 -5.39
C ALA A 78 -12.72 11.18 -5.30
N ASP A 79 -13.27 11.79 -4.26
CA ASP A 79 -13.16 13.23 -3.96
C ASP A 79 -12.08 13.56 -2.92
N LEU A 80 -11.31 12.56 -2.50
CA LEU A 80 -10.27 12.65 -1.47
C LEU A 80 -10.77 13.14 -0.09
N SER A 81 -12.07 13.07 0.15
CA SER A 81 -12.69 13.48 1.42
C SER A 81 -12.67 12.40 2.51
N GLY A 82 -12.00 11.30 2.27
CA GLY A 82 -11.87 10.17 3.18
C GLY A 82 -12.59 8.91 2.71
N GLY A 83 -11.93 7.77 2.89
CA GLY A 83 -12.37 6.48 2.43
C GLY A 83 -13.43 5.81 3.31
N LYS A 84 -13.69 4.55 2.98
CA LYS A 84 -14.50 3.66 3.81
C LYS A 84 -13.73 3.22 5.03
N THR A 85 -14.46 2.87 6.09
CA THR A 85 -13.87 2.22 7.25
C THR A 85 -13.66 0.73 6.95
N ILE A 86 -12.41 0.30 7.03
CA ILE A 86 -12.00 -1.10 6.91
C ILE A 86 -11.87 -1.65 8.33
N SER A 87 -12.70 -2.64 8.68
CA SER A 87 -12.60 -3.32 9.97
C SER A 87 -12.00 -4.72 9.78
N MET A 88 -10.86 -4.94 10.40
CA MET A 88 -10.15 -6.23 10.44
C MET A 88 -10.31 -6.89 11.82
N GLY A 89 -11.45 -6.69 12.48
CA GLY A 89 -11.75 -7.25 13.80
C GLY A 89 -10.68 -6.87 14.85
N PRO A 90 -10.05 -7.85 15.52
CA PRO A 90 -9.07 -7.58 16.58
C PRO A 90 -7.71 -7.10 16.06
N VAL A 91 -7.52 -7.02 14.74
CA VAL A 91 -6.28 -6.57 14.10
C VAL A 91 -6.22 -5.04 14.04
N ALA A 92 -7.19 -4.42 13.37
CA ALA A 92 -7.25 -2.97 13.23
C ALA A 92 -8.64 -2.51 12.74
N THR A 93 -8.96 -1.26 13.00
CA THR A 93 -10.01 -0.51 12.31
C THR A 93 -9.38 0.72 11.69
N ILE A 94 -9.47 0.86 10.39
CA ILE A 94 -8.72 1.84 9.61
C ILE A 94 -9.67 2.61 8.71
N THR A 95 -9.57 3.93 8.74
CA THR A 95 -10.25 4.81 7.80
C THR A 95 -9.23 5.80 7.26
N ALA A 96 -9.03 5.81 5.94
CA ALA A 96 -8.18 6.81 5.33
C ALA A 96 -8.83 8.21 5.51
N PRO A 97 -8.08 9.20 5.98
CA PRO A 97 -8.64 10.50 6.36
C PRO A 97 -9.03 11.35 5.16
N ASN A 98 -9.84 12.37 5.43
CA ASN A 98 -10.09 13.48 4.53
C ASN A 98 -8.79 14.29 4.34
N ILE A 99 -8.26 14.32 3.10
CA ILE A 99 -7.03 15.05 2.74
C ILE A 99 -7.31 16.33 1.94
N THR A 100 -8.58 16.71 1.78
CA THR A 100 -8.96 18.01 1.22
C THR A 100 -8.61 19.16 2.18
N LEU A 101 -8.77 20.41 1.72
CA LEU A 101 -8.53 21.59 2.56
C LEU A 101 -9.49 21.69 3.75
N GLY A 102 -10.65 21.06 3.71
CA GLY A 102 -11.56 20.90 4.86
C GLY A 102 -11.13 19.86 5.89
N GLY A 103 -10.09 19.07 5.58
CA GLY A 103 -9.55 18.01 6.42
C GLY A 103 -8.06 18.19 6.75
N LEU A 104 -7.29 17.12 6.67
CA LEU A 104 -5.86 17.15 6.95
C LEU A 104 -5.06 18.00 5.96
N GLY A 105 -5.56 18.21 4.75
CA GLY A 105 -4.89 19.03 3.74
C GLY A 105 -4.56 20.45 4.23
N ALA A 106 -5.42 21.10 5.00
CA ALA A 106 -5.13 22.41 5.59
C ALA A 106 -4.15 22.36 6.78
N ALA A 107 -4.12 21.23 7.49
CA ALA A 107 -3.29 21.07 8.68
C ALA A 107 -1.81 20.85 8.40
N TYR A 108 -1.45 20.49 7.14
CA TYR A 108 -0.11 20.16 6.71
C TYR A 108 0.42 21.21 5.74
N SER A 109 1.69 21.61 5.86
CA SER A 109 2.40 22.37 4.83
C SER A 109 2.69 21.48 3.60
N ASP A 110 3.05 22.08 2.46
CA ASP A 110 3.38 21.32 1.24
C ASP A 110 4.57 20.38 1.45
N GLY A 111 5.59 20.84 2.16
CA GLY A 111 6.74 20.00 2.52
C GLY A 111 6.38 18.86 3.49
N GLU A 112 5.44 19.08 4.41
CA GLU A 112 4.97 18.02 5.30
C GLU A 112 4.15 16.96 4.55
N LEU A 113 3.31 17.37 3.57
CA LEU A 113 2.61 16.43 2.68
C LEU A 113 3.60 15.62 1.84
N ALA A 114 4.61 16.26 1.28
CA ALA A 114 5.65 15.57 0.52
C ALA A 114 6.42 14.58 1.39
N ARG A 115 6.81 14.97 2.61
CA ARG A 115 7.45 14.08 3.58
C ARG A 115 6.56 12.89 3.93
N LEU A 116 5.27 13.10 4.04
CA LEU A 116 4.29 12.05 4.30
C LEU A 116 4.26 11.03 3.15
N ILE A 117 4.23 11.49 1.89
CA ILE A 117 4.22 10.64 0.69
C ILE A 117 5.57 9.92 0.52
N GLN A 118 6.68 10.60 0.78
CA GLN A 118 8.02 10.06 0.53
C GLN A 118 8.57 9.20 1.67
N HIS A 119 8.19 9.47 2.90
CA HIS A 119 8.78 8.87 4.09
C HIS A 119 7.78 8.19 5.02
N GLY A 120 6.48 8.31 4.79
CA GLY A 120 5.48 7.79 5.71
C GLY A 120 5.48 8.47 7.08
N VAL A 121 5.91 9.74 7.13
CA VAL A 121 6.11 10.49 8.38
C VAL A 121 5.12 11.64 8.48
N LYS A 122 4.33 11.63 9.56
CA LYS A 122 3.34 12.65 9.87
C LYS A 122 3.97 13.99 10.29
N LYS A 123 3.13 15.02 10.43
CA LYS A 123 3.53 16.35 10.88
C LYS A 123 4.30 16.35 12.20
N ASP A 124 3.90 15.49 13.14
CA ASP A 124 4.54 15.32 14.45
C ASP A 124 5.86 14.54 14.41
N GLY A 125 6.32 14.16 13.22
CA GLY A 125 7.54 13.37 13.01
C GLY A 125 7.37 11.86 13.23
N ARG A 126 6.18 11.38 13.59
CA ARG A 126 5.94 9.97 13.84
C ARG A 126 5.49 9.25 12.58
N SER A 127 5.63 7.92 12.61
CA SER A 127 5.18 7.06 11.54
C SER A 127 3.69 7.19 11.24
N LEU A 128 3.33 7.08 9.96
CA LEU A 128 1.96 6.79 9.52
C LEU A 128 1.56 5.37 9.91
N THR A 129 0.26 5.14 9.94
CA THR A 129 -0.33 3.81 10.12
C THR A 129 -0.96 3.36 8.80
N PHE A 130 -0.59 2.19 8.31
CA PHE A 130 -1.22 1.44 7.22
C PHE A 130 -1.10 2.01 5.80
N MET A 131 -1.03 3.32 5.56
CA MET A 131 -0.89 3.86 4.20
C MET A 131 0.30 3.20 3.48
N PRO A 132 0.13 2.62 2.27
CA PRO A 132 1.18 1.83 1.61
C PRO A 132 2.24 2.71 0.94
N VAL A 133 2.90 3.56 1.72
CA VAL A 133 3.92 4.50 1.22
C VAL A 133 5.08 3.78 0.54
N HIS A 134 5.41 2.57 0.95
CA HIS A 134 6.44 1.75 0.31
C HIS A 134 6.13 1.40 -1.17
N GLU A 135 4.88 1.53 -1.59
CA GLU A 135 4.46 1.33 -2.97
C GLU A 135 4.53 2.61 -3.81
N ILE A 136 4.70 3.78 -3.17
CA ILE A 136 4.71 5.08 -3.84
C ILE A 136 5.93 5.95 -3.49
N ASN A 137 6.73 5.60 -2.49
CA ASN A 137 7.88 6.40 -2.04
C ASN A 137 8.99 6.54 -3.09
N TRP A 138 8.96 5.73 -4.14
CA TRP A 138 9.85 5.79 -5.29
C TRP A 138 9.47 6.89 -6.30
N LEU A 139 8.29 7.51 -6.16
CA LEU A 139 7.88 8.61 -7.04
C LEU A 139 8.92 9.74 -7.01
N PRO A 140 9.28 10.28 -8.17
CA PRO A 140 10.23 11.38 -8.26
C PRO A 140 9.65 12.68 -7.68
N ASP A 141 10.52 13.60 -7.31
CA ASP A 141 10.13 14.82 -6.61
C ASP A 141 9.14 15.68 -7.40
N ASN A 142 9.27 15.72 -8.75
CA ASN A 142 8.32 16.44 -9.61
C ASN A 142 6.92 15.81 -9.62
N ASP A 143 6.81 14.48 -9.51
CA ASP A 143 5.51 13.79 -9.40
C ASP A 143 4.90 14.04 -8.01
N VAL A 144 5.72 14.02 -6.95
CA VAL A 144 5.25 14.39 -5.59
C VAL A 144 4.81 15.86 -5.55
N GLN A 145 5.55 16.77 -6.19
CA GLN A 145 5.15 18.18 -6.35
C GLN A 145 3.80 18.30 -7.07
N ALA A 146 3.59 17.52 -8.15
CA ALA A 146 2.35 17.54 -8.91
C ALA A 146 1.18 17.05 -8.06
N ILE A 147 1.35 15.94 -7.29
CA ILE A 147 0.34 15.43 -6.35
C ILE A 147 -0.02 16.49 -5.31
N VAL A 148 0.97 17.07 -4.65
CA VAL A 148 0.76 18.13 -3.63
C VAL A 148 0.05 19.34 -4.24
N SER A 149 0.47 19.78 -5.42
CA SER A 149 -0.15 20.91 -6.12
C SER A 149 -1.63 20.60 -6.43
N HIS A 150 -1.93 19.40 -6.91
CA HIS A 150 -3.31 18.99 -7.18
C HIS A 150 -4.16 18.94 -5.89
N ILE A 151 -3.67 18.35 -4.80
CA ILE A 151 -4.38 18.31 -3.51
C ILE A 151 -4.77 19.71 -3.06
N ARG A 152 -3.95 20.74 -3.36
CA ARG A 152 -4.24 22.13 -3.02
C ARG A 152 -5.32 22.80 -3.87
N THR A 153 -5.74 22.16 -4.95
CA THR A 153 -6.86 22.65 -5.80
C THR A 153 -8.20 22.05 -5.42
N LEU A 154 -8.21 21.06 -4.51
CA LEU A 154 -9.43 20.37 -4.13
C LEU A 154 -10.36 21.28 -3.34
N SER A 155 -11.66 21.13 -3.59
CA SER A 155 -12.70 21.80 -2.82
C SER A 155 -12.68 21.31 -1.37
N ASP A 156 -13.05 22.19 -0.47
CA ASP A 156 -13.20 21.84 0.94
C ASP A 156 -14.31 20.80 1.13
N SER A 157 -14.02 19.79 1.92
CA SER A 157 -15.03 18.83 2.38
C SER A 157 -15.07 18.85 3.90
N ALA A 158 -16.26 19.03 4.47
CA ALA A 158 -16.48 19.00 5.91
C ALA A 158 -16.62 17.57 6.47
N LYS A 159 -16.33 16.51 5.65
CA LYS A 159 -16.44 15.13 6.11
C LYS A 159 -15.43 14.86 7.23
N ALA A 160 -15.95 14.41 8.37
CA ALA A 160 -15.12 14.05 9.51
C ALA A 160 -14.28 12.80 9.22
N ASN A 161 -13.09 12.75 9.79
CA ASN A 161 -12.23 11.56 9.72
C ASN A 161 -12.87 10.41 10.51
N GLY A 162 -12.80 9.21 9.96
CA GLY A 162 -13.21 7.99 10.63
C GLY A 162 -12.16 7.48 11.63
N PRO A 163 -12.44 6.34 12.28
CA PRO A 163 -11.56 5.76 13.29
C PRO A 163 -10.26 5.21 12.68
N MET A 164 -9.17 5.31 13.45
CA MET A 164 -7.88 4.69 13.17
C MET A 164 -7.40 4.05 14.47
N THR A 165 -7.54 2.73 14.59
CA THR A 165 -7.13 1.97 15.78
C THR A 165 -6.40 0.69 15.38
N VAL A 166 -5.37 0.34 16.14
CA VAL A 166 -4.61 -0.90 15.98
C VAL A 166 -4.80 -1.75 17.22
N GLY A 167 -5.35 -2.94 17.04
CA GLY A 167 -5.58 -3.90 18.11
C GLY A 167 -4.32 -4.69 18.47
N LEU A 168 -4.43 -5.49 19.53
CA LEU A 168 -3.33 -6.30 20.04
C LEU A 168 -2.72 -7.23 18.96
N ILE A 169 -3.58 -7.92 18.21
CA ILE A 169 -3.15 -8.83 17.13
C ILE A 169 -2.45 -8.04 16.03
N GLY A 170 -2.95 -6.85 15.66
CA GLY A 170 -2.31 -6.01 14.67
C GLY A 170 -0.89 -5.60 15.06
N LYS A 171 -0.67 -5.19 16.32
CA LYS A 171 0.66 -4.86 16.83
C LYS A 171 1.62 -6.05 16.76
N MET A 172 1.13 -7.25 17.07
CA MET A 172 1.93 -8.47 16.98
C MET A 172 2.27 -8.83 15.53
N LEU A 173 1.32 -8.72 14.61
CA LEU A 173 1.51 -8.98 13.18
C LEU A 173 2.51 -7.99 12.57
N ASP A 174 2.42 -6.71 12.90
CA ASP A 174 3.39 -5.72 12.45
C ASP A 174 4.82 -6.07 12.90
N GLN A 175 5.00 -6.46 14.14
CA GLN A 175 6.31 -6.83 14.69
C GLN A 175 6.84 -8.19 14.20
N SER A 176 6.03 -8.98 13.52
CA SER A 176 6.45 -10.22 12.83
C SER A 176 6.58 -10.05 11.31
N ASP A 177 6.49 -8.82 10.80
CA ASP A 177 6.54 -8.49 9.39
C ASP A 177 5.39 -9.08 8.54
N ALA A 178 4.36 -9.62 9.21
CA ALA A 178 3.20 -10.20 8.54
C ALA A 178 2.18 -9.14 8.07
N LEU A 179 2.21 -7.95 8.67
CA LEU A 179 1.36 -6.81 8.29
C LEU A 179 2.13 -5.51 8.52
N ILE A 180 2.09 -4.59 7.58
CA ILE A 180 2.75 -3.29 7.71
C ILE A 180 1.76 -2.28 8.27
N LEU A 181 1.89 -1.96 9.55
CA LEU A 181 1.13 -0.91 10.23
C LEU A 181 2.01 0.28 10.63
N ASP A 182 3.25 0.02 11.04
CA ASP A 182 4.29 1.04 11.22
C ASP A 182 5.02 1.27 9.89
N VAL A 183 4.56 2.25 9.14
CA VAL A 183 4.95 2.46 7.75
C VAL A 183 6.37 2.99 7.62
N ALA A 184 6.74 4.04 8.38
CA ALA A 184 8.04 4.70 8.22
C ALA A 184 9.21 3.73 8.48
N ARG A 185 9.07 2.80 9.40
CA ARG A 185 10.07 1.79 9.71
C ARG A 185 10.43 0.87 8.52
N ARG A 186 9.52 0.78 7.53
CA ARG A 186 9.64 -0.15 6.38
C ARG A 186 10.12 0.51 5.11
N ILE A 187 10.35 1.81 5.11
CA ILE A 187 10.71 2.56 3.92
C ILE A 187 12.22 2.73 3.84
N ASP A 188 12.77 2.52 2.64
CA ASP A 188 14.09 3.01 2.32
C ASP A 188 14.02 4.53 2.11
N HIS A 189 14.41 5.28 3.11
CA HIS A 189 14.33 6.74 3.12
C HIS A 189 15.32 7.42 2.17
N ASN A 190 16.31 6.68 1.65
CA ASN A 190 17.32 7.20 0.73
C ASN A 190 16.98 6.89 -0.74
N HIS A 191 15.99 6.06 -0.98
CA HIS A 191 15.63 5.65 -2.33
C HIS A 191 14.76 6.71 -3.02
N ARG A 192 15.26 7.23 -4.14
CA ARG A 192 14.52 8.09 -5.07
C ARG A 192 14.84 7.64 -6.49
N GLU A 193 13.83 7.59 -7.34
CA GLU A 193 14.03 7.29 -8.75
C GLU A 193 13.83 8.52 -9.61
N VAL A 194 14.53 8.52 -10.74
CA VAL A 194 14.23 9.45 -11.82
C VAL A 194 13.22 8.76 -12.73
N ALA A 195 12.03 9.34 -12.85
CA ALA A 195 11.04 8.84 -13.78
C ALA A 195 11.61 8.83 -15.20
N PRO A 196 11.51 7.72 -15.93
CA PRO A 196 11.76 7.74 -17.36
C PRO A 196 10.67 8.60 -18.05
N PRO A 197 10.95 9.13 -19.25
CA PRO A 197 9.92 9.81 -20.04
C PRO A 197 8.65 8.95 -20.16
N PRO A 198 7.45 9.57 -20.10
CA PRO A 198 6.18 8.87 -20.26
C PRO A 198 5.95 8.49 -21.73
N GLU A 199 6.67 7.46 -22.16
CA GLU A 199 6.66 6.90 -23.50
C GLU A 199 6.24 5.42 -23.43
N PRO A 200 5.69 4.83 -24.50
CA PRO A 200 5.29 3.43 -24.53
C PRO A 200 6.51 2.52 -24.61
N THR A 201 7.37 2.56 -23.60
CA THR A 201 8.63 1.80 -23.49
C THR A 201 8.61 0.85 -22.30
N LYS A 202 9.35 -0.24 -22.40
CA LYS A 202 9.55 -1.20 -21.29
C LYS A 202 10.13 -0.52 -20.05
N LYS A 203 10.96 0.51 -20.21
CA LYS A 203 11.57 1.27 -19.11
C LYS A 203 10.49 2.02 -18.32
N TYR A 204 9.58 2.69 -19.02
CA TYR A 204 8.44 3.35 -18.37
C TYR A 204 7.45 2.33 -17.80
N GLY A 205 7.18 1.23 -18.54
CA GLY A 205 6.36 0.13 -18.05
C GLY A 205 6.90 -0.50 -16.76
N ARG A 206 8.23 -0.70 -16.66
CA ARG A 206 8.87 -1.16 -15.42
C ARG A 206 8.70 -0.15 -14.28
N PHE A 207 8.81 1.13 -14.57
CA PHE A 207 8.66 2.20 -13.58
C PHE A 207 7.24 2.18 -12.97
N ILE A 208 6.20 2.20 -13.81
CA ILE A 208 4.81 2.15 -13.34
C ILE A 208 4.41 0.78 -12.78
N GLY A 209 4.98 -0.30 -13.30
CA GLY A 209 4.73 -1.68 -12.85
C GLY A 209 5.21 -1.99 -11.43
N LYS A 210 5.95 -1.08 -10.80
CA LYS A 210 6.33 -1.19 -9.39
C LYS A 210 5.12 -1.24 -8.46
N GLY A 211 4.07 -0.49 -8.75
CA GLY A 211 2.82 -0.55 -8.00
C GLY A 211 2.14 -1.93 -8.02
N CYS A 212 2.53 -2.82 -8.94
CA CYS A 212 1.99 -4.18 -8.99
C CYS A 212 2.70 -5.15 -8.03
N THR A 213 3.94 -4.83 -7.61
CA THR A 213 4.80 -5.78 -6.88
C THR A 213 4.31 -6.05 -5.46
N GLY A 214 3.61 -5.11 -4.82
CA GLY A 214 3.04 -5.29 -3.49
C GLY A 214 2.12 -6.52 -3.41
N CYS A 215 1.23 -6.65 -4.37
CA CYS A 215 0.31 -7.79 -4.46
C CYS A 215 0.89 -8.96 -5.26
N HIS A 216 1.42 -8.72 -6.46
CA HIS A 216 1.87 -9.79 -7.36
C HIS A 216 3.26 -10.34 -7.05
N GLY A 217 3.94 -9.81 -6.02
CA GLY A 217 5.29 -10.19 -5.61
C GLY A 217 6.38 -9.53 -6.45
N ALA A 218 7.62 -9.55 -5.94
CA ALA A 218 8.77 -8.92 -6.61
C ALA A 218 9.06 -9.48 -7.99
N THR A 219 8.71 -10.74 -8.23
CA THR A 219 8.86 -11.42 -9.52
C THR A 219 7.62 -11.33 -10.41
N LEU A 220 6.53 -10.73 -9.93
CA LEU A 220 5.23 -10.62 -10.61
C LEU A 220 4.54 -11.97 -10.87
N SER A 221 4.98 -13.04 -10.23
CA SER A 221 4.44 -14.40 -10.45
C SER A 221 3.19 -14.72 -9.61
N GLY A 222 2.70 -13.75 -8.81
CA GLY A 222 1.53 -13.94 -7.97
C GLY A 222 1.74 -14.92 -6.82
N GLY A 223 0.66 -15.54 -6.37
CA GLY A 223 0.68 -16.47 -5.25
C GLY A 223 0.18 -15.84 -3.94
N PRO A 224 0.02 -16.66 -2.88
CA PRO A 224 -0.45 -16.19 -1.58
C PRO A 224 0.47 -15.08 -1.03
N ILE A 225 -0.12 -14.00 -0.54
CA ILE A 225 0.63 -12.92 0.12
C ILE A 225 1.05 -13.43 1.51
N PRO A 226 2.35 -13.42 1.86
CA PRO A 226 2.80 -13.84 3.18
C PRO A 226 2.11 -13.05 4.29
N GLY A 227 1.58 -13.75 5.29
CA GLY A 227 0.87 -13.14 6.42
C GLY A 227 -0.55 -12.64 6.15
N ALA A 228 -1.03 -12.72 4.91
CA ALA A 228 -2.40 -12.37 4.58
C ALA A 228 -3.41 -13.37 5.19
N PRO A 229 -4.65 -12.93 5.51
CA PRO A 229 -5.73 -13.82 5.90
C PRO A 229 -5.98 -14.92 4.87
N ALA A 230 -6.42 -16.10 5.32
CA ALA A 230 -6.61 -17.26 4.45
C ALA A 230 -7.75 -17.06 3.41
N ASP A 231 -8.66 -16.16 3.68
CA ASP A 231 -9.78 -15.78 2.81
C ASP A 231 -9.43 -14.63 1.85
N MET A 232 -8.20 -14.07 1.95
CA MET A 232 -7.76 -13.02 1.05
C MET A 232 -7.58 -13.57 -0.37
N PRO A 233 -8.08 -12.85 -1.39
CA PRO A 233 -7.91 -13.24 -2.78
C PRO A 233 -6.43 -13.40 -3.14
N ILE A 234 -6.11 -14.48 -3.84
CA ILE A 234 -4.72 -14.79 -4.22
C ILE A 234 -4.39 -14.04 -5.52
N PRO A 235 -3.36 -13.15 -5.51
CA PRO A 235 -2.92 -12.43 -6.72
C PRO A 235 -2.47 -13.38 -7.81
N SER A 236 -2.89 -13.10 -9.03
CA SER A 236 -2.55 -13.91 -10.21
C SER A 236 -1.10 -13.74 -10.63
N ASN A 237 -0.59 -14.71 -11.38
CA ASN A 237 0.64 -14.55 -12.14
C ASN A 237 0.41 -13.56 -13.28
N ILE A 238 1.25 -12.53 -13.39
CA ILE A 238 1.24 -11.53 -14.47
C ILE A 238 2.55 -11.52 -15.26
N THR A 239 3.30 -12.62 -15.21
CA THR A 239 4.46 -12.89 -16.10
C THR A 239 4.02 -13.61 -17.38
N PRO A 240 4.85 -13.69 -18.42
CA PRO A 240 4.53 -14.42 -19.66
C PRO A 240 4.66 -15.96 -19.53
N ASP A 241 4.35 -16.49 -18.34
CA ASP A 241 4.28 -17.92 -18.06
C ASP A 241 2.93 -18.52 -18.45
N ALA A 242 2.85 -19.83 -18.61
CA ALA A 242 1.61 -20.55 -18.92
C ALA A 242 0.50 -20.36 -17.88
N THR A 243 0.89 -20.13 -16.61
CA THR A 243 -0.03 -19.80 -15.50
C THR A 243 -0.41 -18.31 -15.43
N GLY A 244 0.19 -17.48 -16.30
CA GLY A 244 0.03 -16.03 -16.32
C GLY A 244 -0.47 -15.48 -17.65
N LEU A 245 0.34 -14.66 -18.32
CA LEU A 245 -0.02 -13.93 -19.54
C LEU A 245 0.36 -14.66 -20.84
N ALA A 246 0.85 -15.90 -20.79
CA ALA A 246 1.16 -16.65 -22.01
C ALA A 246 -0.08 -16.72 -22.93
N GLY A 247 0.12 -16.39 -24.20
CA GLY A 247 -0.95 -16.38 -25.20
C GLY A 247 -1.97 -15.25 -25.08
N TRP A 248 -1.77 -14.28 -24.15
CA TRP A 248 -2.56 -13.06 -24.13
C TRP A 248 -2.12 -12.10 -25.24
N THR A 249 -3.04 -11.30 -25.72
CA THR A 249 -2.80 -10.17 -26.61
C THR A 249 -2.92 -8.85 -25.85
N PHE A 250 -2.44 -7.75 -26.44
CA PHE A 250 -2.65 -6.43 -25.86
C PHE A 250 -4.16 -6.11 -25.74
N ALA A 251 -4.98 -6.50 -26.70
CA ALA A 251 -6.43 -6.32 -26.63
C ALA A 251 -7.07 -7.11 -25.47
N ASP A 252 -6.58 -8.32 -25.15
CA ASP A 252 -7.04 -9.06 -23.96
C ASP A 252 -6.68 -8.30 -22.66
N PHE A 253 -5.51 -7.66 -22.63
CA PHE A 253 -5.05 -6.87 -21.49
C PHE A 253 -5.86 -5.57 -21.33
N GLU A 254 -6.13 -4.83 -22.42
CA GLU A 254 -7.00 -3.65 -22.39
C GLU A 254 -8.39 -4.01 -21.90
N LYS A 255 -8.99 -5.08 -22.45
CA LYS A 255 -10.30 -5.57 -21.99
C LYS A 255 -10.30 -5.90 -20.49
N LEU A 256 -9.21 -6.49 -19.98
CA LEU A 256 -9.08 -6.74 -18.55
C LEU A 256 -9.12 -5.44 -17.75
N LEU A 257 -8.38 -4.42 -18.17
CA LEU A 257 -8.32 -3.13 -17.47
C LEU A 257 -9.65 -2.38 -17.55
N ASP A 258 -10.34 -2.41 -18.69
CA ASP A 258 -11.59 -1.66 -18.91
C ASP A 258 -12.81 -2.31 -18.27
N GLN A 259 -12.87 -3.64 -18.30
CA GLN A 259 -14.09 -4.40 -17.97
C GLN A 259 -13.91 -5.28 -16.72
N GLY A 260 -12.70 -5.43 -16.21
CA GLY A 260 -12.41 -6.35 -15.13
C GLY A 260 -12.65 -7.83 -15.50
N VAL A 261 -12.52 -8.18 -16.79
CA VAL A 261 -12.82 -9.52 -17.29
C VAL A 261 -11.57 -10.13 -17.89
N ARG A 262 -11.17 -11.27 -17.36
CA ARG A 262 -10.03 -12.07 -17.84
C ARG A 262 -10.32 -12.68 -19.20
N LYS A 263 -9.28 -13.09 -19.92
CA LYS A 263 -9.39 -13.80 -21.23
C LYS A 263 -10.33 -15.01 -21.19
N ASN A 264 -10.40 -15.72 -20.07
CA ASN A 264 -11.30 -16.87 -19.88
C ASN A 264 -12.74 -16.49 -19.46
N GLY A 265 -13.11 -15.21 -19.50
CA GLY A 265 -14.44 -14.71 -19.15
C GLY A 265 -14.70 -14.53 -17.65
N LYS A 266 -13.77 -14.92 -16.75
CA LYS A 266 -13.92 -14.71 -15.32
C LYS A 266 -13.71 -13.24 -14.97
N LYS A 267 -14.54 -12.70 -14.09
CA LYS A 267 -14.34 -11.37 -13.52
C LYS A 267 -13.13 -11.34 -12.60
N LEU A 268 -12.47 -10.20 -12.56
CA LEU A 268 -11.47 -9.92 -11.52
C LEU A 268 -12.13 -9.86 -10.14
N ASP A 269 -11.37 -10.24 -9.14
CA ASP A 269 -11.77 -10.03 -7.76
C ASP A 269 -11.79 -8.52 -7.45
N PRO A 270 -12.79 -8.00 -6.72
CA PRO A 270 -12.86 -6.58 -6.33
C PRO A 270 -11.66 -6.08 -5.55
N PHE A 271 -10.85 -6.98 -4.96
CA PHE A 271 -9.60 -6.63 -4.31
C PHE A 271 -8.54 -6.05 -5.27
N MET A 272 -8.61 -6.40 -6.57
CA MET A 272 -7.79 -5.76 -7.59
C MET A 272 -8.29 -4.33 -7.82
N PRO A 273 -7.44 -3.27 -7.66
CA PRO A 273 -7.87 -1.87 -7.71
C PRO A 273 -8.19 -1.41 -9.15
N LEU A 274 -9.20 -2.02 -9.76
CA LEU A 274 -9.58 -1.76 -11.15
C LEU A 274 -9.96 -0.30 -11.36
N GLU A 275 -10.58 0.33 -10.37
CA GLU A 275 -10.97 1.75 -10.41
C GLU A 275 -9.79 2.70 -10.66
N SER A 276 -8.59 2.34 -10.18
CA SER A 276 -7.36 3.09 -10.45
C SER A 276 -6.72 2.68 -11.78
N LEU A 277 -6.80 1.40 -12.15
CA LEU A 277 -6.17 0.89 -13.37
C LEU A 277 -6.90 1.33 -14.64
N VAL A 278 -8.23 1.46 -14.59
CA VAL A 278 -9.03 1.93 -15.73
C VAL A 278 -8.68 3.36 -16.15
N THR A 279 -8.16 4.18 -15.22
CA THR A 279 -7.74 5.56 -15.50
C THR A 279 -6.38 5.67 -16.17
N MET A 280 -5.62 4.57 -16.31
CA MET A 280 -4.35 4.55 -17.04
C MET A 280 -4.57 4.98 -18.49
N ASN A 281 -3.71 5.90 -18.96
CA ASN A 281 -3.76 6.33 -20.36
C ASN A 281 -3.14 5.29 -21.30
N GLU A 282 -3.30 5.49 -22.60
CA GLU A 282 -2.85 4.56 -23.66
C GLU A 282 -1.33 4.29 -23.59
N ILE A 283 -0.53 5.35 -23.34
CA ILE A 283 0.94 5.23 -23.21
C ILE A 283 1.30 4.32 -22.03
N GLU A 284 0.64 4.50 -20.89
CA GLU A 284 0.89 3.71 -19.68
C GLU A 284 0.47 2.25 -19.88
N ARG A 285 -0.70 2.01 -20.45
CA ARG A 285 -1.19 0.65 -20.75
C ARG A 285 -0.24 -0.07 -21.68
N LYS A 286 0.18 0.59 -22.76
CA LYS A 286 1.12 0.00 -23.72
C LYS A 286 2.49 -0.26 -23.09
N ALA A 287 3.03 0.70 -22.34
CA ALA A 287 4.31 0.54 -21.66
C ALA A 287 4.27 -0.60 -20.64
N LEU A 288 3.20 -0.66 -19.83
CA LEU A 288 3.02 -1.73 -18.85
C LEU A 288 2.92 -3.11 -19.51
N TRP A 289 2.13 -3.22 -20.57
CA TRP A 289 2.04 -4.45 -21.36
C TRP A 289 3.39 -4.91 -21.91
N ASP A 290 4.13 -4.00 -22.54
CA ASP A 290 5.45 -4.31 -23.11
C ASP A 290 6.47 -4.72 -22.04
N TYR A 291 6.34 -4.18 -20.84
CA TYR A 291 7.14 -4.60 -19.69
C TYR A 291 6.72 -5.99 -19.20
N LEU A 292 5.45 -6.20 -18.87
CA LEU A 292 4.95 -7.47 -18.32
C LEU A 292 5.21 -8.66 -19.24
N THR A 293 5.13 -8.45 -20.56
CA THR A 293 5.42 -9.49 -21.55
C THR A 293 6.93 -9.70 -21.79
N SER A 294 7.78 -8.81 -21.27
CA SER A 294 9.24 -8.89 -21.41
C SER A 294 9.97 -9.41 -20.17
N VAL A 295 9.30 -9.52 -19.02
CA VAL A 295 9.93 -10.10 -17.83
C VAL A 295 10.13 -11.60 -17.98
N PRO A 296 11.09 -12.21 -17.26
CA PRO A 296 11.25 -13.66 -17.28
C PRO A 296 9.95 -14.37 -16.89
N ALA A 297 9.57 -15.39 -17.64
CA ALA A 297 8.49 -16.29 -17.26
C ALA A 297 8.80 -16.95 -15.92
N LYS A 298 7.84 -16.91 -15.01
CA LYS A 298 7.95 -17.50 -13.67
C LYS A 298 6.68 -18.28 -13.37
N GLU A 299 6.83 -19.48 -12.84
CA GLU A 299 5.69 -20.26 -12.37
C GLU A 299 4.93 -19.54 -11.26
N PHE A 300 3.61 -19.77 -11.18
CA PHE A 300 2.75 -19.19 -10.17
C PHE A 300 3.28 -19.44 -8.75
N GLY A 301 3.31 -18.40 -7.94
CA GLY A 301 3.75 -18.48 -6.54
C GLY A 301 5.25 -18.36 -6.32
N ASN A 302 6.06 -18.20 -7.36
CA ASN A 302 7.51 -17.98 -7.24
C ASN A 302 7.79 -16.46 -7.06
N ARG A 303 7.28 -15.91 -5.94
CA ARG A 303 7.19 -14.47 -5.62
C ARG A 303 8.56 -13.81 -5.42
#